data_9b92777456146aabf0bf42c4a1079d6a
#
_entry.id   9b92777456146aabf0bf42c4a1079d6a
#
_cell.length_a   1.000
_cell.length_b   1.000
_cell.length_c   1.000
_cell.angle_alpha   90.00
_cell.angle_beta   90.00
_cell.angle_gamma   90.00
#
_symmetry.space_group_name_H-M   'P 1'
#
loop_
_entity.id
_entity.type
_entity.pdbx_description
1 polymer ?
#
loop_
_entity_poly.entity_id
_entity_poly.type
_entity_poly.pdbx_seq_one_letter_code
_entity_poly.pdbx_strand_id
1 'polypeptide(L)'
;MENVTLINSYNGIRIGPEPNVRHRIRSVVGCVLRRGIWLDNCTDIGRIENVQWHCHWWSSPKVGGDWEKLYKYMWQNCEGFVFARTDWEYVTNTFIFPVKIGYHFIATKNGTMNGQLCGIGADASNRCIVVDAIQPMGLLITNGQFVAFEGENPIEILINPTCEGSVRLQNSDFWGPAIQNVVSHSKSFVSLSNCYFSSGRQKEKALVEADNGKIQIEGCSFATAEPSILLGNGLKHAIVTGNNGDKGVKIAFASDRSVQAEANHLKDGAQNDDSQVVSGVRQDRIARTANHQDSLQPE
;
A
#
# COMPACT_ATOMS: atom_id res chain seq x y z
N MET A 1 -2.26 26.53 8.57
CA MET A 1 -1.43 27.02 7.44
C MET A 1 -2.23 26.84 6.17
N GLU A 2 -2.30 27.86 5.31
CA GLU A 2 -3.08 27.81 4.08
C GLU A 2 -2.45 28.69 2.99
N ASN A 3 -2.50 28.23 1.73
CA ASN A 3 -2.02 28.94 0.55
C ASN A 3 -0.53 29.35 0.63
N VAL A 4 0.35 28.40 0.89
CA VAL A 4 1.78 28.63 1.06
C VAL A 4 2.59 27.90 0.01
N THR A 5 3.61 28.54 -0.54
CA THR A 5 4.60 27.92 -1.41
C THR A 5 5.96 27.85 -0.68
N LEU A 6 6.48 26.64 -0.51
CA LEU A 6 7.78 26.37 0.09
C LEU A 6 8.77 25.96 -1.00
N ILE A 7 9.44 26.93 -1.62
CA ILE A 7 10.20 26.71 -2.86
C ILE A 7 11.43 25.81 -2.65
N ASN A 8 12.20 26.03 -1.57
CA ASN A 8 13.52 25.39 -1.38
C ASN A 8 13.75 24.99 0.08
N SER A 9 12.76 24.35 0.68
CA SER A 9 12.82 23.98 2.10
C SER A 9 13.59 22.67 2.29
N TYR A 10 14.50 22.63 3.27
CA TYR A 10 15.11 21.37 3.69
C TYR A 10 14.10 20.51 4.44
N ASN A 11 13.39 21.11 5.43
CA ASN A 11 12.19 20.54 6.01
C ASN A 11 11.02 21.52 5.77
N GLY A 12 9.87 21.00 5.41
CA GLY A 12 8.67 21.79 5.15
C GLY A 12 7.94 22.19 6.44
N ILE A 13 7.01 21.37 6.87
CA ILE A 13 6.12 21.65 8.00
C ILE A 13 6.34 20.63 9.12
N ARG A 14 6.54 21.10 10.34
CA ARG A 14 6.61 20.24 11.52
C ARG A 14 5.57 20.69 12.55
N ILE A 15 4.75 19.74 13.01
CA ILE A 15 3.78 19.92 14.10
C ILE A 15 4.09 18.88 15.18
N GLY A 16 4.28 19.33 16.39
CA GLY A 16 4.77 18.50 17.51
C GLY A 16 6.30 18.58 17.67
N PRO A 17 6.92 17.87 18.64
CA PRO A 17 6.32 16.80 19.47
C PRO A 17 5.50 17.28 20.67
N GLU A 18 5.35 18.58 20.87
CA GLU A 18 4.51 19.10 21.92
C GLU A 18 3.02 18.80 21.63
N PRO A 19 2.19 18.63 22.67
CA PRO A 19 0.76 18.37 22.51
C PRO A 19 0.08 19.42 21.62
N ASN A 20 -0.64 18.97 20.64
CA ASN A 20 -1.39 19.81 19.72
C ASN A 20 -2.72 19.16 19.32
N VAL A 21 -3.62 19.96 18.80
CA VAL A 21 -4.96 19.52 18.35
C VAL A 21 -5.41 20.30 17.14
N ARG A 22 -6.22 19.67 16.31
CA ARG A 22 -6.99 20.31 15.23
C ARG A 22 -6.12 21.15 14.28
N HIS A 23 -4.92 20.67 13.96
CA HIS A 23 -4.12 21.33 12.93
C HIS A 23 -4.83 21.27 11.57
N ARG A 24 -4.59 22.29 10.76
CA ARG A 24 -5.06 22.35 9.39
C ARG A 24 -3.96 22.87 8.48
N ILE A 25 -3.60 22.03 7.50
CA ILE A 25 -2.64 22.35 6.43
C ILE A 25 -3.41 22.23 5.13
N ARG A 26 -3.50 23.32 4.36
CA ARG A 26 -4.29 23.34 3.15
C ARG A 26 -3.62 24.12 2.03
N SER A 27 -3.69 23.63 0.79
CA SER A 27 -3.19 24.30 -0.40
C SER A 27 -1.73 24.75 -0.23
N VAL A 28 -0.87 23.79 0.13
CA VAL A 28 0.57 24.01 0.28
C VAL A 28 1.29 23.27 -0.83
N VAL A 29 2.17 23.98 -1.52
CA VAL A 29 2.99 23.41 -2.57
C VAL A 29 4.46 23.75 -2.37
N GLY A 30 5.38 22.96 -2.93
CA GLY A 30 6.78 23.30 -2.83
C GLY A 30 7.74 22.17 -3.16
N CYS A 31 9.03 22.45 -2.98
CA CYS A 31 10.10 21.49 -3.04
C CYS A 31 10.71 21.33 -1.65
N VAL A 32 10.68 20.10 -1.13
CA VAL A 32 11.20 19.76 0.19
C VAL A 32 12.27 18.68 0.04
N LEU A 33 13.41 18.86 0.69
CA LEU A 33 14.56 17.98 0.45
C LEU A 33 14.60 16.77 1.38
N ARG A 34 14.16 16.92 2.62
CA ARG A 34 14.26 15.86 3.61
C ARG A 34 12.92 15.40 4.16
N ARG A 35 12.08 16.32 4.65
CA ARG A 35 10.75 16.02 5.18
C ARG A 35 9.76 17.06 4.73
N GLY A 36 8.69 16.61 4.08
CA GLY A 36 7.64 17.52 3.67
C GLY A 36 6.77 17.95 4.84
N ILE A 37 6.00 17.03 5.39
CA ILE A 37 5.22 17.23 6.62
C ILE A 37 5.65 16.19 7.65
N TRP A 38 5.82 16.59 8.88
CA TRP A 38 6.06 15.72 10.02
C TRP A 38 5.10 16.06 11.15
N LEU A 39 4.27 15.08 11.56
CA LEU A 39 3.26 15.25 12.59
C LEU A 39 3.52 14.33 13.77
N ASP A 40 3.40 14.87 14.97
CA ASP A 40 3.46 14.09 16.20
C ASP A 40 2.63 14.75 17.30
N ASN A 41 2.09 13.94 18.20
CA ASN A 41 1.38 14.33 19.41
C ASN A 41 0.14 15.22 19.15
N CYS A 42 -0.59 14.92 18.06
CA CYS A 42 -1.91 15.48 17.79
C CYS A 42 -2.97 14.51 18.34
N THR A 43 -3.74 14.96 19.33
CA THR A 43 -4.70 14.11 20.05
C THR A 43 -6.15 14.35 19.65
N ASP A 44 -6.40 15.22 18.69
CA ASP A 44 -7.75 15.53 18.22
C ASP A 44 -7.72 16.12 16.79
N ILE A 45 -8.22 15.37 15.86
CA ILE A 45 -8.56 15.64 14.46
C ILE A 45 -7.64 16.63 13.73
N GLY A 46 -6.63 16.07 13.02
CA GLY A 46 -5.82 16.82 12.06
C GLY A 46 -6.39 16.78 10.63
N ARG A 47 -6.02 17.77 9.80
CA ARG A 47 -6.37 17.81 8.38
C ARG A 47 -5.21 18.29 7.53
N ILE A 48 -4.90 17.50 6.49
CA ILE A 48 -3.99 17.84 5.40
C ILE A 48 -4.77 17.76 4.10
N GLU A 49 -4.90 18.86 3.40
CA GLU A 49 -5.74 18.98 2.21
C GLU A 49 -4.99 19.68 1.08
N ASN A 50 -4.99 19.08 -0.12
CA ASN A 50 -4.43 19.68 -1.32
C ASN A 50 -2.97 20.14 -1.15
N VAL A 51 -2.08 19.18 -0.84
CA VAL A 51 -0.64 19.42 -0.66
C VAL A 51 0.15 18.71 -1.73
N GLN A 52 1.07 19.42 -2.37
CA GLN A 52 1.94 18.87 -3.40
C GLN A 52 3.41 19.20 -3.15
N TRP A 53 4.22 18.16 -3.05
CA TRP A 53 5.67 18.27 -3.02
C TRP A 53 6.27 17.84 -4.34
N HIS A 54 7.00 18.75 -5.02
CA HIS A 54 7.56 18.48 -6.32
C HIS A 54 8.80 19.32 -6.58
N CYS A 55 9.86 18.70 -7.10
CA CYS A 55 11.12 19.42 -7.39
C CYS A 55 10.96 20.53 -8.43
N HIS A 56 9.94 20.48 -9.30
CA HIS A 56 9.62 21.56 -10.25
C HIS A 56 9.38 22.93 -9.60
N TRP A 57 8.87 22.97 -8.37
CA TRP A 57 8.67 24.23 -7.66
C TRP A 57 9.97 25.02 -7.46
N TRP A 58 11.08 24.30 -7.34
CA TRP A 58 12.40 24.94 -7.24
C TRP A 58 13.12 24.99 -8.59
N SER A 59 13.04 23.97 -9.42
CA SER A 59 13.75 23.87 -10.70
C SER A 59 13.09 24.63 -11.85
N SER A 60 12.00 25.35 -11.62
CA SER A 60 11.40 26.18 -12.65
C SER A 60 12.38 27.24 -13.16
N PRO A 61 12.32 27.65 -14.43
CA PRO A 61 13.25 28.63 -14.99
C PRO A 61 13.34 29.96 -14.23
N LYS A 62 12.25 30.33 -13.57
CA LYS A 62 12.20 31.58 -12.79
C LYS A 62 12.94 31.49 -11.44
N VAL A 63 13.09 30.28 -10.91
CA VAL A 63 13.70 30.04 -9.59
C VAL A 63 15.12 29.51 -9.72
N GLY A 64 15.41 28.72 -10.76
CA GLY A 64 16.75 28.33 -11.15
C GLY A 64 17.38 27.17 -10.39
N GLY A 65 16.60 26.31 -9.74
CA GLY A 65 17.09 25.07 -9.13
C GLY A 65 17.49 24.04 -10.20
N ASP A 66 18.52 23.27 -9.94
CA ASP A 66 19.01 22.19 -10.81
C ASP A 66 18.09 20.96 -10.67
N TRP A 67 17.34 20.63 -11.71
CA TRP A 67 16.41 19.52 -11.74
C TRP A 67 17.04 18.18 -11.39
N GLU A 68 18.16 17.83 -12.01
CA GLU A 68 18.79 16.52 -11.85
C GLU A 68 19.29 16.32 -10.42
N LYS A 69 19.91 17.37 -9.84
CA LYS A 69 20.36 17.32 -8.45
C LYS A 69 19.22 17.24 -7.47
N LEU A 70 18.16 18.01 -7.69
CA LEU A 70 16.98 17.99 -6.83
C LEU A 70 16.26 16.66 -6.89
N TYR A 71 16.03 16.14 -8.11
CA TYR A 71 15.42 14.84 -8.34
C TYR A 71 16.20 13.73 -7.61
N LYS A 72 17.50 13.65 -7.88
CA LYS A 72 18.39 12.65 -7.25
C LYS A 72 18.40 12.77 -5.73
N TYR A 73 18.51 13.99 -5.21
CA TYR A 73 18.53 14.19 -3.76
C TYR A 73 17.24 13.78 -3.09
N MET A 74 16.10 14.15 -3.67
CA MET A 74 14.79 13.85 -3.09
C MET A 74 14.48 12.35 -3.06
N TRP A 75 14.67 11.64 -4.18
CA TRP A 75 14.39 10.19 -4.14
C TRP A 75 15.35 9.40 -3.24
N GLN A 76 16.54 9.94 -2.94
CA GLN A 76 17.49 9.30 -2.01
C GLN A 76 17.22 9.65 -0.53
N ASN A 77 16.66 10.80 -0.23
CA ASN A 77 16.66 11.35 1.12
C ASN A 77 15.29 11.81 1.63
N CYS A 78 14.34 12.13 0.75
CA CYS A 78 13.09 12.77 1.15
C CYS A 78 12.07 11.76 1.70
N GLU A 79 11.47 12.13 2.82
CA GLU A 79 10.22 11.57 3.34
C GLU A 79 9.11 12.62 3.16
N GLY A 80 8.09 12.32 2.36
CA GLY A 80 7.06 13.30 1.99
C GLY A 80 6.14 13.68 3.15
N PHE A 81 5.49 12.69 3.69
CA PHE A 81 4.52 12.83 4.79
C PHE A 81 4.86 11.82 5.87
N VAL A 82 5.25 12.30 7.05
CA VAL A 82 5.64 11.45 8.19
C VAL A 82 4.63 11.63 9.31
N PHE A 83 4.00 10.54 9.68
CA PHE A 83 2.96 10.50 10.70
C PHE A 83 3.42 9.68 11.90
N ALA A 84 3.55 10.33 13.06
CA ALA A 84 3.73 9.66 14.33
C ALA A 84 2.40 9.64 15.11
N ARG A 85 2.32 10.15 16.33
CA ARG A 85 1.05 10.18 17.07
C ARG A 85 0.10 11.22 16.47
N THR A 86 -0.97 10.76 15.80
CA THR A 86 -2.13 11.59 15.44
C THR A 86 -3.40 10.77 15.57
N ASP A 87 -4.47 11.39 16.11
CA ASP A 87 -5.76 10.75 16.24
C ASP A 87 -6.74 11.34 15.21
N TRP A 88 -7.36 10.46 14.41
CA TRP A 88 -8.32 10.84 13.39
C TRP A 88 -7.76 11.82 12.36
N GLU A 89 -6.57 11.51 11.81
CA GLU A 89 -5.97 12.31 10.76
C GLU A 89 -6.73 12.14 9.44
N TYR A 90 -7.08 13.25 8.81
CA TYR A 90 -7.66 13.27 7.47
C TYR A 90 -6.66 13.84 6.47
N VAL A 91 -6.29 13.03 5.47
CA VAL A 91 -5.36 13.43 4.39
C VAL A 91 -6.07 13.31 3.06
N THR A 92 -6.20 14.40 2.32
CA THR A 92 -6.92 14.42 1.05
C THR A 92 -6.19 15.17 -0.04
N ASN A 93 -6.21 14.63 -1.27
CA ASN A 93 -5.63 15.24 -2.46
C ASN A 93 -4.18 15.67 -2.25
N THR A 94 -3.32 14.72 -1.87
CA THR A 94 -1.90 14.98 -1.65
C THR A 94 -1.04 14.19 -2.61
N PHE A 95 0.09 14.76 -3.02
CA PHE A 95 0.98 14.14 -4.00
C PHE A 95 2.44 14.50 -3.73
N ILE A 96 3.35 13.58 -4.03
CA ILE A 96 4.80 13.84 -3.99
C ILE A 96 5.54 13.17 -5.13
N PHE A 97 6.54 13.90 -5.69
CA PHE A 97 7.44 13.48 -6.75
C PHE A 97 8.75 14.30 -6.76
N PRO A 98 9.94 13.70 -6.91
CA PRO A 98 10.25 12.32 -6.57
C PRO A 98 10.41 12.16 -5.06
N VAL A 99 10.55 10.93 -4.55
CA VAL A 99 10.64 10.72 -3.10
C VAL A 99 11.31 9.39 -2.73
N LYS A 100 11.97 9.35 -1.58
CA LYS A 100 12.44 8.09 -0.99
C LYS A 100 11.27 7.32 -0.36
N ILE A 101 10.50 7.99 0.51
CA ILE A 101 9.28 7.45 1.12
C ILE A 101 8.19 8.50 1.00
N GLY A 102 7.09 8.17 0.31
CA GLY A 102 5.96 9.08 0.12
C GLY A 102 5.24 9.36 1.44
N TYR A 103 4.67 8.32 2.02
CA TYR A 103 3.91 8.36 3.28
C TYR A 103 4.54 7.37 4.26
N HIS A 104 4.99 7.86 5.40
CA HIS A 104 5.69 7.07 6.42
C HIS A 104 4.98 7.13 7.76
N PHE A 105 4.50 5.98 8.23
CA PHE A 105 3.77 5.83 9.50
C PHE A 105 4.69 5.21 10.54
N ILE A 106 5.02 5.97 11.57
CA ILE A 106 6.03 5.61 12.57
C ILE A 106 5.49 5.63 14.00
N ALA A 107 6.21 5.02 14.92
CA ALA A 107 6.01 5.20 16.35
C ALA A 107 6.97 6.23 16.92
N THR A 108 6.52 7.02 17.87
CA THR A 108 7.36 7.84 18.76
C THR A 108 7.03 7.53 20.21
N LYS A 109 7.69 8.21 21.13
CA LYS A 109 7.33 8.14 22.56
C LYS A 109 5.89 8.57 22.83
N ASN A 110 5.30 9.36 21.93
CA ASN A 110 3.93 9.86 22.04
C ASN A 110 2.88 8.87 21.51
N GLY A 111 3.31 7.86 20.76
CA GLY A 111 2.45 6.82 20.19
C GLY A 111 2.48 6.77 18.66
N THR A 112 1.39 6.29 18.08
CA THR A 112 1.19 6.05 16.65
C THR A 112 -0.11 6.70 16.15
N MET A 113 -0.32 6.73 14.84
CA MET A 113 -1.52 7.37 14.29
C MET A 113 -2.67 6.38 14.00
N ASN A 114 -3.87 6.93 13.80
CA ASN A 114 -4.95 6.38 13.00
C ASN A 114 -5.50 7.47 12.07
N GLY A 115 -6.05 7.08 10.92
CA GLY A 115 -6.55 8.10 10.00
C GLY A 115 -7.10 7.55 8.70
N GLN A 116 -7.56 8.50 7.88
CA GLN A 116 -8.15 8.27 6.56
C GLN A 116 -7.37 9.07 5.52
N LEU A 117 -6.95 8.40 4.44
CA LEU A 117 -6.22 9.01 3.34
C LEU A 117 -7.03 8.79 2.05
N CYS A 118 -7.36 9.86 1.34
CA CYS A 118 -8.16 9.79 0.12
C CYS A 118 -7.53 10.63 -1.01
N GLY A 119 -7.40 10.05 -2.20
CA GLY A 119 -6.81 10.75 -3.35
C GLY A 119 -5.35 11.08 -3.12
N ILE A 120 -4.57 10.12 -2.63
CA ILE A 120 -3.14 10.31 -2.34
C ILE A 120 -2.28 9.70 -3.44
N GLY A 121 -1.11 10.27 -3.68
CA GLY A 121 -0.19 9.76 -4.69
C GLY A 121 1.28 9.96 -4.35
N ALA A 122 2.10 9.00 -4.76
CA ALA A 122 3.54 9.10 -4.74
C ALA A 122 4.11 8.51 -6.02
N ASP A 123 5.01 9.23 -6.67
CA ASP A 123 5.61 8.82 -7.93
C ASP A 123 7.13 8.99 -7.90
N ALA A 124 7.83 8.24 -8.75
CA ALA A 124 9.29 8.15 -8.76
C ALA A 124 9.85 7.90 -7.34
N SER A 125 9.27 6.90 -6.69
CA SER A 125 9.60 6.59 -5.30
C SER A 125 10.44 5.30 -5.17
N ASN A 126 11.13 5.18 -4.04
CA ASN A 126 11.63 3.88 -3.59
C ASN A 126 10.54 3.13 -2.82
N ARG A 127 9.75 3.88 -2.02
CA ARG A 127 8.55 3.42 -1.31
C ARG A 127 7.47 4.48 -1.41
N CYS A 128 6.29 4.12 -1.89
CA CYS A 128 5.16 5.05 -1.83
C CYS A 128 4.62 5.16 -0.42
N ILE A 129 4.46 4.02 0.25
CA ILE A 129 3.97 3.94 1.64
C ILE A 129 4.86 2.99 2.43
N VAL A 130 5.26 3.40 3.65
CA VAL A 130 5.87 2.53 4.66
C VAL A 130 5.06 2.62 5.94
N VAL A 131 4.67 1.47 6.49
CA VAL A 131 3.93 1.37 7.75
C VAL A 131 4.77 0.59 8.76
N ASP A 132 5.47 1.31 9.62
CA ASP A 132 6.21 0.71 10.74
C ASP A 132 5.31 0.46 11.95
N ALA A 133 4.41 1.42 12.20
CA ALA A 133 3.49 1.32 13.33
C ALA A 133 2.24 2.19 13.11
N ILE A 134 1.10 1.67 13.58
CA ILE A 134 -0.21 2.30 13.48
C ILE A 134 -1.08 1.86 14.67
N GLN A 135 -2.06 2.67 15.06
CA GLN A 135 -3.04 2.29 16.08
C GLN A 135 -3.90 1.09 15.63
N PRO A 136 -4.51 0.33 16.55
CA PRO A 136 -5.33 -0.85 16.21
C PRO A 136 -6.47 -0.57 15.22
N MET A 137 -7.11 0.62 15.28
CA MET A 137 -8.14 1.06 14.31
C MET A 137 -7.58 1.15 12.90
N GLY A 138 -6.33 1.52 12.77
CA GLY A 138 -5.53 1.43 11.56
C GLY A 138 -5.71 2.59 10.59
N LEU A 139 -5.33 2.29 9.35
CA LEU A 139 -5.40 3.19 8.20
C LEU A 139 -6.51 2.78 7.25
N LEU A 140 -7.26 3.77 6.78
CA LEU A 140 -8.18 3.66 5.67
C LEU A 140 -7.61 4.46 4.50
N ILE A 141 -7.22 3.80 3.41
CA ILE A 141 -6.64 4.42 2.23
C ILE A 141 -7.55 4.14 1.04
N THR A 142 -7.98 5.18 0.35
CA THR A 142 -8.82 5.03 -0.84
C THR A 142 -8.44 5.99 -1.96
N ASN A 143 -8.68 5.59 -3.21
CA ASN A 143 -8.39 6.39 -4.41
C ASN A 143 -6.92 6.82 -4.50
N GLY A 144 -6.00 5.92 -4.15
CA GLY A 144 -4.56 6.16 -4.24
C GLY A 144 -3.99 5.81 -5.60
N GLN A 145 -2.90 6.48 -6.00
CA GLN A 145 -2.08 6.11 -7.15
C GLN A 145 -0.61 6.03 -6.75
N PHE A 146 0.02 4.89 -7.00
CA PHE A 146 1.35 4.59 -6.49
C PHE A 146 2.29 4.12 -7.60
N VAL A 147 3.50 4.69 -7.63
CA VAL A 147 4.54 4.38 -8.60
C VAL A 147 5.91 4.35 -7.93
N ALA A 148 6.51 3.17 -7.86
CA ALA A 148 7.85 3.01 -7.31
C ALA A 148 8.79 2.41 -8.35
N PHE A 149 9.90 3.08 -8.62
CA PHE A 149 10.94 2.55 -9.52
C PHE A 149 12.35 3.00 -9.17
N GLU A 150 12.52 3.83 -8.16
CA GLU A 150 13.82 4.33 -7.74
C GLU A 150 14.54 3.38 -6.78
N GLY A 151 15.86 3.28 -6.95
CA GLY A 151 16.71 2.42 -6.14
C GLY A 151 16.73 0.95 -6.58
N GLU A 152 17.39 0.12 -5.79
CA GLU A 152 17.65 -1.28 -6.15
C GLU A 152 16.41 -2.18 -5.98
N ASN A 153 15.57 -1.88 -5.00
CA ASN A 153 14.44 -2.73 -4.62
C ASN A 153 13.16 -1.91 -4.35
N PRO A 154 12.59 -1.24 -5.39
CA PRO A 154 11.39 -0.43 -5.22
C PRO A 154 10.15 -1.30 -4.91
N ILE A 155 9.45 -0.94 -3.83
CA ILE A 155 8.19 -1.54 -3.40
C ILE A 155 7.20 -0.41 -3.15
N GLU A 156 5.99 -0.49 -3.67
CA GLU A 156 5.07 0.63 -3.52
C GLU A 156 4.54 0.73 -2.09
N ILE A 157 4.08 -0.38 -1.51
CA ILE A 157 3.63 -0.40 -0.11
C ILE A 157 4.37 -1.47 0.67
N LEU A 158 5.03 -1.06 1.73
CA LEU A 158 5.71 -1.94 2.68
C LEU A 158 5.10 -1.80 4.08
N ILE A 159 4.57 -2.90 4.61
CA ILE A 159 4.03 -2.98 5.97
C ILE A 159 4.96 -3.83 6.81
N ASN A 160 5.66 -3.21 7.74
CA ASN A 160 6.71 -3.85 8.52
C ASN A 160 6.18 -4.75 9.66
N PRO A 161 7.01 -5.67 10.18
CA PRO A 161 6.60 -6.61 11.25
C PRO A 161 6.18 -5.94 12.56
N THR A 162 6.60 -4.70 12.76
CA THR A 162 6.28 -3.88 13.94
C THR A 162 4.88 -3.26 13.87
N CYS A 163 4.22 -3.29 12.71
CA CYS A 163 2.86 -2.80 12.56
C CYS A 163 1.85 -3.74 13.23
N GLU A 164 1.08 -3.23 14.18
CA GLU A 164 0.05 -3.97 14.91
C GLU A 164 -1.38 -3.54 14.57
N GLY A 165 -1.56 -2.39 13.92
CA GLY A 165 -2.86 -1.89 13.47
C GLY A 165 -3.25 -2.39 12.08
N SER A 166 -4.54 -2.31 11.75
CA SER A 166 -5.05 -2.72 10.45
C SER A 166 -4.69 -1.72 9.33
N VAL A 167 -4.37 -2.25 8.14
CA VAL A 167 -4.14 -1.43 6.94
C VAL A 167 -5.13 -1.86 5.86
N ARG A 168 -5.98 -0.95 5.44
CA ARG A 168 -7.02 -1.21 4.44
C ARG A 168 -6.88 -0.26 3.26
N LEU A 169 -6.72 -0.84 2.06
CA LEU A 169 -6.64 -0.11 0.80
C LEU A 169 -7.85 -0.47 -0.07
N GLN A 170 -8.45 0.55 -0.65
CA GLN A 170 -9.60 0.40 -1.53
C GLN A 170 -9.46 1.28 -2.76
N ASN A 171 -9.89 0.77 -3.93
CA ASN A 171 -9.97 1.53 -5.18
C ASN A 171 -8.69 2.31 -5.47
N SER A 172 -7.56 1.61 -5.47
CA SER A 172 -6.23 2.21 -5.63
C SER A 172 -5.47 1.53 -6.76
N ASP A 173 -4.67 2.31 -7.50
CA ASP A 173 -3.89 1.85 -8.63
C ASP A 173 -2.40 1.76 -8.29
N PHE A 174 -1.82 0.64 -8.68
CA PHE A 174 -0.41 0.33 -8.56
C PHE A 174 0.17 0.13 -9.95
N TRP A 175 1.06 1.02 -10.38
CA TRP A 175 1.59 0.97 -11.73
C TRP A 175 3.05 1.42 -11.82
N GLY A 176 3.65 1.19 -12.98
CA GLY A 176 5.09 1.44 -13.16
C GLY A 176 5.94 0.21 -12.85
N PRO A 177 7.26 0.31 -13.00
CA PRO A 177 8.17 -0.84 -12.95
C PRO A 177 8.67 -1.14 -11.51
N ALA A 178 7.78 -1.19 -10.53
CA ALA A 178 8.11 -1.65 -9.18
C ALA A 178 8.55 -3.12 -9.20
N ILE A 179 9.30 -3.55 -8.20
CA ILE A 179 9.61 -4.97 -8.02
C ILE A 179 8.39 -5.69 -7.44
N GLN A 180 7.73 -5.07 -6.47
CA GLN A 180 6.49 -5.56 -5.85
C GLN A 180 5.58 -4.37 -5.54
N ASN A 181 4.28 -4.58 -5.58
CA ASN A 181 3.33 -3.52 -5.28
C ASN A 181 3.02 -3.46 -3.79
N VAL A 182 2.64 -4.57 -3.17
CA VAL A 182 2.33 -4.62 -1.73
C VAL A 182 3.09 -5.76 -1.07
N VAL A 183 3.88 -5.45 -0.05
CA VAL A 183 4.56 -6.43 0.79
C VAL A 183 4.17 -6.22 2.24
N SER A 184 3.62 -7.25 2.88
CA SER A 184 3.21 -7.21 4.27
C SER A 184 3.89 -8.29 5.10
N HIS A 185 4.66 -7.84 6.09
CA HIS A 185 5.24 -8.66 7.15
C HIS A 185 4.48 -8.50 8.48
N SER A 186 3.40 -7.72 8.47
CA SER A 186 2.62 -7.36 9.67
C SER A 186 1.88 -8.56 10.25
N LYS A 187 1.78 -8.60 11.57
CA LYS A 187 0.94 -9.56 12.30
C LYS A 187 -0.53 -9.18 12.34
N SER A 188 -0.89 -8.00 11.85
CA SER A 188 -2.24 -7.45 11.88
C SER A 188 -3.08 -7.85 10.65
N PHE A 189 -4.19 -7.17 10.46
CA PHE A 189 -5.08 -7.35 9.31
C PHE A 189 -4.74 -6.38 8.19
N VAL A 190 -4.53 -6.91 6.99
CA VAL A 190 -4.37 -6.14 5.75
C VAL A 190 -5.53 -6.48 4.80
N SER A 191 -6.12 -5.47 4.19
CA SER A 191 -7.17 -5.65 3.19
C SER A 191 -6.87 -4.85 1.93
N LEU A 192 -7.00 -5.50 0.77
CA LEU A 192 -6.91 -4.90 -0.56
C LEU A 192 -8.24 -5.16 -1.27
N SER A 193 -8.97 -4.12 -1.60
CA SER A 193 -10.30 -4.22 -2.20
C SER A 193 -10.42 -3.33 -3.44
N ASN A 194 -10.87 -3.89 -4.56
CA ASN A 194 -11.05 -3.18 -5.84
C ASN A 194 -9.80 -2.41 -6.30
N CYS A 195 -8.61 -2.97 -6.08
CA CYS A 195 -7.34 -2.38 -6.50
C CYS A 195 -6.90 -2.92 -7.87
N TYR A 196 -6.09 -2.11 -8.58
CA TYR A 196 -5.51 -2.49 -9.86
C TYR A 196 -3.99 -2.59 -9.76
N PHE A 197 -3.43 -3.72 -10.19
CA PHE A 197 -2.00 -4.01 -10.16
C PHE A 197 -1.49 -4.21 -11.59
N SER A 198 -0.73 -3.25 -12.13
CA SER A 198 -0.42 -3.25 -13.55
C SER A 198 0.90 -3.90 -13.94
N SER A 199 1.93 -3.87 -13.13
CA SER A 199 3.21 -4.49 -13.53
C SER A 199 4.19 -4.68 -12.39
N GLY A 200 5.08 -5.66 -12.58
CA GLY A 200 6.27 -5.87 -11.77
C GLY A 200 7.52 -5.91 -12.65
N ARG A 201 8.63 -5.35 -12.18
CA ARG A 201 9.92 -5.36 -12.86
C ARG A 201 10.53 -6.77 -12.92
N GLN A 202 10.26 -7.58 -11.90
CA GLN A 202 10.78 -8.95 -11.77
C GLN A 202 9.63 -9.96 -11.89
N LYS A 203 9.66 -10.73 -12.97
CA LYS A 203 8.63 -11.74 -13.27
C LYS A 203 8.53 -12.86 -12.22
N GLU A 204 9.56 -13.03 -11.39
CA GLU A 204 9.63 -14.08 -10.36
C GLU A 204 9.07 -13.63 -9.01
N LYS A 205 8.81 -12.34 -8.84
CA LYS A 205 8.28 -11.76 -7.61
C LYS A 205 6.77 -11.56 -7.72
N ALA A 206 6.06 -11.96 -6.67
CA ALA A 206 4.62 -11.70 -6.58
C ALA A 206 4.36 -10.19 -6.44
N LEU A 207 3.30 -9.71 -7.10
CA LEU A 207 2.88 -8.31 -6.98
C LEU A 207 2.41 -8.00 -5.56
N VAL A 208 1.69 -8.95 -4.94
CA VAL A 208 1.25 -8.87 -3.55
C VAL A 208 1.87 -10.02 -2.78
N GLU A 209 2.59 -9.72 -1.72
CA GLU A 209 3.19 -10.69 -0.81
C GLU A 209 2.73 -10.41 0.63
N ALA A 210 2.28 -11.46 1.32
CA ALA A 210 1.97 -11.39 2.74
C ALA A 210 2.47 -12.66 3.43
N ASP A 211 3.36 -12.51 4.38
CA ASP A 211 4.00 -13.64 5.07
C ASP A 211 3.56 -13.82 6.52
N ASN A 212 2.75 -12.89 7.05
CA ASN A 212 2.29 -12.94 8.43
C ASN A 212 0.90 -12.33 8.60
N GLY A 213 0.26 -12.53 9.77
CA GLY A 213 -1.00 -11.92 10.15
C GLY A 213 -2.21 -12.46 9.40
N LYS A 214 -3.06 -11.56 8.93
CA LYS A 214 -4.28 -11.86 8.18
C LYS A 214 -4.36 -10.99 6.95
N ILE A 215 -4.76 -11.55 5.81
CA ILE A 215 -4.96 -10.77 4.58
C ILE A 215 -6.29 -11.09 3.92
N GLN A 216 -6.92 -10.06 3.36
CA GLN A 216 -8.08 -10.17 2.48
C GLN A 216 -7.77 -9.44 1.17
N ILE A 217 -7.98 -10.11 0.03
CA ILE A 217 -7.78 -9.55 -1.32
C ILE A 217 -9.05 -9.86 -2.11
N GLU A 218 -9.82 -8.83 -2.42
CA GLU A 218 -11.12 -8.99 -3.07
C GLU A 218 -11.37 -8.00 -4.19
N GLY A 219 -11.96 -8.48 -5.30
CA GLY A 219 -12.36 -7.63 -6.42
C GLY A 219 -11.21 -6.92 -7.12
N CYS A 220 -9.97 -7.36 -6.93
CA CYS A 220 -8.78 -6.75 -7.50
C CYS A 220 -8.51 -7.24 -8.92
N SER A 221 -7.82 -6.42 -9.72
CA SER A 221 -7.40 -6.75 -11.08
C SER A 221 -5.88 -6.79 -11.21
N PHE A 222 -5.37 -7.83 -11.88
CA PHE A 222 -3.94 -8.06 -12.08
C PHE A 222 -3.62 -8.10 -13.57
N ALA A 223 -2.86 -7.13 -14.07
CA ALA A 223 -2.49 -7.05 -15.50
C ALA A 223 -1.30 -7.93 -15.90
N THR A 224 -0.65 -8.59 -14.94
CA THR A 224 0.52 -9.42 -15.22
C THR A 224 0.27 -10.90 -14.93
N ALA A 225 1.05 -11.76 -15.64
CA ALA A 225 0.86 -13.20 -15.60
C ALA A 225 1.51 -13.91 -14.41
N GLU A 226 2.42 -13.28 -13.64
CA GLU A 226 3.41 -14.05 -12.88
C GLU A 226 3.91 -13.38 -11.61
N PRO A 227 3.99 -14.15 -10.55
CA PRO A 227 2.87 -14.60 -9.78
C PRO A 227 2.10 -13.39 -9.24
N SER A 228 0.78 -13.48 -9.15
CA SER A 228 -0.02 -12.34 -8.68
C SER A 228 0.09 -12.16 -7.17
N ILE A 229 -0.06 -13.25 -6.42
CA ILE A 229 -0.14 -13.26 -4.96
C ILE A 229 0.74 -14.36 -4.38
N LEU A 230 1.53 -14.04 -3.36
CA LEU A 230 2.30 -14.97 -2.54
C LEU A 230 1.85 -14.90 -1.09
N LEU A 231 1.41 -16.03 -0.54
CA LEU A 231 0.96 -16.19 0.83
C LEU A 231 1.97 -17.02 1.63
N GLY A 232 2.66 -16.40 2.58
CA GLY A 232 3.76 -17.00 3.33
C GLY A 232 3.31 -17.81 4.54
N ASN A 233 4.28 -18.49 5.15
CA ASN A 233 4.07 -19.48 6.23
C ASN A 233 3.54 -18.90 7.55
N GLY A 234 3.73 -17.62 7.80
CA GLY A 234 3.33 -16.97 9.05
C GLY A 234 1.87 -16.49 9.03
N LEU A 235 1.16 -16.56 7.88
CA LEU A 235 -0.23 -16.15 7.79
C LEU A 235 -1.12 -17.03 8.67
N LYS A 236 -1.98 -16.37 9.45
CA LYS A 236 -3.01 -17.02 10.26
C LYS A 236 -4.27 -17.30 9.45
N HIS A 237 -4.58 -16.40 8.52
CA HIS A 237 -5.79 -16.47 7.71
C HIS A 237 -5.65 -15.63 6.45
N ALA A 238 -6.13 -16.13 5.32
CA ALA A 238 -6.20 -15.39 4.06
C ALA A 238 -7.54 -15.66 3.36
N ILE A 239 -8.14 -14.59 2.82
CA ILE A 239 -9.30 -14.65 1.93
C ILE A 239 -8.88 -13.98 0.62
N VAL A 240 -9.00 -14.70 -0.50
CA VAL A 240 -8.69 -14.21 -1.84
C VAL A 240 -9.89 -14.53 -2.74
N THR A 241 -10.70 -13.54 -3.07
CA THR A 241 -11.97 -13.80 -3.76
C THR A 241 -12.33 -12.74 -4.80
N GLY A 242 -12.97 -13.17 -5.88
CA GLY A 242 -13.52 -12.28 -6.91
C GLY A 242 -12.47 -11.48 -7.69
N ASN A 243 -11.21 -11.91 -7.68
CA ASN A 243 -10.15 -11.20 -8.37
C ASN A 243 -10.06 -11.60 -9.84
N ASN A 244 -9.66 -10.65 -10.68
CA ASN A 244 -9.52 -10.80 -12.11
C ASN A 244 -8.06 -10.62 -12.55
N GLY A 245 -7.67 -11.27 -13.63
CA GLY A 245 -6.34 -11.11 -14.21
C GLY A 245 -6.35 -11.38 -15.71
N ASP A 246 -5.64 -10.59 -16.50
CA ASP A 246 -5.57 -10.73 -17.96
C ASP A 246 -5.08 -12.11 -18.40
N LYS A 247 -4.29 -12.76 -17.59
CA LYS A 247 -3.77 -14.12 -17.79
C LYS A 247 -4.13 -15.08 -16.65
N GLY A 248 -5.19 -14.77 -15.90
CA GLY A 248 -5.60 -15.43 -14.69
C GLY A 248 -4.80 -14.95 -13.46
N VAL A 249 -5.40 -15.12 -12.29
CA VAL A 249 -4.76 -14.79 -11.00
C VAL A 249 -3.96 -16.00 -10.54
N LYS A 250 -2.67 -15.84 -10.35
CA LYS A 250 -1.79 -16.89 -9.82
C LYS A 250 -1.53 -16.66 -8.33
N ILE A 251 -1.99 -17.59 -7.52
CA ILE A 251 -1.85 -17.56 -6.07
C ILE A 251 -0.88 -18.65 -5.64
N ALA A 252 0.23 -18.27 -5.04
CA ALA A 252 1.21 -19.18 -4.48
C ALA A 252 1.08 -19.23 -2.96
N PHE A 253 1.14 -20.42 -2.38
CA PHE A 253 1.10 -20.65 -0.93
C PHE A 253 2.39 -21.28 -0.45
N ALA A 254 2.90 -20.79 0.66
CA ALA A 254 4.03 -21.41 1.32
C ALA A 254 3.63 -22.41 2.42
N SER A 255 2.33 -22.48 2.84
CA SER A 255 1.86 -23.44 3.88
C SER A 255 0.36 -23.74 3.80
N ASP A 256 -0.06 -24.87 4.42
CA ASP A 256 -1.41 -25.42 4.51
C ASP A 256 -2.37 -24.68 5.45
N ARG A 257 -2.08 -23.46 5.86
CA ARG A 257 -2.92 -22.75 6.81
C ARG A 257 -4.14 -22.14 6.12
N SER A 258 -5.14 -21.76 6.92
CA SER A 258 -6.47 -21.33 6.51
C SER A 258 -6.48 -20.29 5.38
N VAL A 259 -6.44 -20.76 4.14
CA VAL A 259 -6.57 -19.95 2.93
C VAL A 259 -7.90 -20.30 2.28
N GLN A 260 -8.74 -19.30 2.09
CA GLN A 260 -9.96 -19.40 1.29
C GLN A 260 -9.73 -18.64 -0.01
N ALA A 261 -9.70 -19.35 -1.13
CA ALA A 261 -9.50 -18.75 -2.45
C ALA A 261 -10.65 -19.21 -3.36
N GLU A 262 -11.58 -18.32 -3.67
CA GLU A 262 -12.81 -18.65 -4.40
C GLU A 262 -13.15 -17.58 -5.44
N ALA A 263 -13.85 -17.97 -6.49
CA ALA A 263 -14.39 -17.07 -7.53
C ALA A 263 -13.34 -16.13 -8.18
N ASN A 264 -12.07 -16.54 -8.22
CA ASN A 264 -11.04 -15.79 -8.92
C ASN A 264 -11.02 -16.18 -10.40
N HIS A 265 -10.75 -15.23 -11.30
CA HIS A 265 -10.57 -15.50 -12.71
C HIS A 265 -9.30 -16.33 -12.91
N LEU A 266 -9.46 -17.54 -13.36
CA LEU A 266 -8.38 -18.42 -13.78
C LEU A 266 -8.15 -18.26 -15.27
N LYS A 267 -7.00 -18.70 -15.77
CA LYS A 267 -6.61 -18.60 -17.18
C LYS A 267 -7.71 -19.11 -18.13
N ASP A 268 -7.88 -18.48 -19.29
CA ASP A 268 -8.87 -18.78 -20.31
C ASP A 268 -9.10 -20.29 -20.53
N GLY A 269 -10.35 -20.73 -20.41
CA GLY A 269 -10.78 -22.11 -20.62
C GLY A 269 -10.79 -22.98 -19.37
N ALA A 270 -10.34 -22.53 -18.22
CA ALA A 270 -10.50 -23.27 -16.98
C ALA A 270 -11.83 -22.89 -16.31
N GLN A 271 -12.80 -23.76 -16.31
CA GLN A 271 -13.97 -23.69 -15.45
C GLN A 271 -13.49 -23.95 -14.01
N ASN A 272 -13.74 -23.00 -13.08
CA ASN A 272 -13.63 -23.12 -11.62
C ASN A 272 -12.82 -24.33 -11.11
N ASP A 273 -11.64 -24.54 -11.65
CA ASP A 273 -10.79 -25.62 -11.22
C ASP A 273 -9.86 -25.08 -10.14
N ASP A 274 -10.09 -25.48 -8.89
CA ASP A 274 -9.23 -25.23 -7.73
C ASP A 274 -7.77 -25.68 -7.95
N SER A 275 -7.49 -26.34 -9.07
CA SER A 275 -6.20 -26.95 -9.41
C SER A 275 -5.09 -25.96 -9.81
N GLN A 276 -5.38 -24.66 -10.03
CA GLN A 276 -4.32 -23.66 -10.23
C GLN A 276 -3.80 -23.05 -8.93
N VAL A 277 -4.29 -23.50 -7.81
CA VAL A 277 -3.68 -23.30 -6.51
C VAL A 277 -2.46 -24.23 -6.45
N VAL A 278 -1.30 -23.72 -6.85
CA VAL A 278 -0.09 -24.53 -6.95
C VAL A 278 0.35 -24.95 -5.56
N SER A 279 0.23 -26.27 -5.31
CA SER A 279 0.76 -27.07 -4.19
C SER A 279 0.34 -26.64 -2.78
N GLY A 280 -0.61 -27.39 -2.20
CA GLY A 280 -0.92 -27.40 -0.78
C GLY A 280 -2.39 -27.53 -0.38
N VAL A 281 -3.34 -27.40 -1.31
CA VAL A 281 -4.75 -27.67 -0.97
C VAL A 281 -5.08 -29.13 -1.22
N ARG A 282 -5.47 -29.81 -0.18
CA ARG A 282 -5.83 -31.22 -0.16
C ARG A 282 -6.90 -31.56 -1.18
N GLN A 283 -6.68 -32.64 -1.95
CA GLN A 283 -7.66 -33.37 -2.76
C GLN A 283 -8.87 -33.92 -1.97
N ASP A 284 -8.95 -33.67 -0.66
CA ASP A 284 -9.95 -34.26 0.24
C ASP A 284 -11.36 -33.65 0.11
N ARG A 285 -11.56 -32.53 -0.60
CA ARG A 285 -12.90 -31.93 -0.75
C ARG A 285 -13.66 -32.44 -1.99
N ILE A 286 -12.97 -32.90 -3.03
CA ILE A 286 -13.63 -33.42 -4.26
C ILE A 286 -14.30 -34.77 -4.01
N ALA A 287 -13.76 -35.58 -3.09
CA ALA A 287 -14.35 -36.90 -2.75
C ALA A 287 -15.68 -36.84 -1.97
N ARG A 288 -16.00 -35.72 -1.31
CA ARG A 288 -17.24 -35.62 -0.51
C ARG A 288 -18.48 -35.18 -1.31
N THR A 289 -18.31 -34.51 -2.44
CA THR A 289 -19.43 -34.13 -3.32
C THR A 289 -19.85 -35.26 -4.27
N ALA A 290 -18.92 -36.12 -4.67
CA ALA A 290 -19.25 -37.28 -5.53
C ALA A 290 -20.03 -38.37 -4.79
N ASN A 291 -19.85 -38.53 -3.46
CA ASN A 291 -20.56 -39.58 -2.70
C ASN A 291 -21.97 -39.17 -2.21
N HIS A 292 -22.46 -37.98 -2.52
CA HIS A 292 -23.80 -37.54 -2.10
C HIS A 292 -24.84 -37.57 -3.24
N GLN A 293 -24.43 -37.88 -4.48
CA GLN A 293 -25.37 -38.02 -5.60
C GLN A 293 -25.83 -39.44 -5.89
N ASP A 294 -25.21 -40.47 -5.29
CA ASP A 294 -25.60 -41.88 -5.54
C ASP A 294 -26.61 -42.47 -4.53
N SER A 295 -27.22 -41.66 -3.66
CA SER A 295 -28.17 -42.19 -2.65
C SER A 295 -29.64 -41.77 -2.84
N LEU A 296 -30.03 -41.32 -4.02
CA LEU A 296 -31.44 -41.06 -4.34
C LEU A 296 -31.84 -41.82 -5.62
N GLN A 297 -32.14 -43.11 -5.51
CA GLN A 297 -33.01 -43.82 -6.44
C GLN A 297 -34.35 -44.06 -5.73
N PRO A 298 -35.51 -43.82 -6.40
CA PRO A 298 -36.82 -44.00 -5.82
C PRO A 298 -37.30 -45.44 -5.95
N GLU A 299 -37.97 -45.95 -4.94
CA GLU A 299 -38.95 -47.00 -5.05
C GLU A 299 -40.29 -46.43 -5.55
#